data_404ea8d0a9a63b4e7aaecc04afca2a8a
#
_entry.id   404ea8d0a9a63b4e7aaecc04afca2a8a
#
_cell.length_a   1.000
_cell.length_b   1.000
_cell.length_c   1.000
_cell.angle_alpha   90.00
_cell.angle_beta   90.00
_cell.angle_gamma   90.00
#
_symmetry.space_group_name_H-M   'P 1'
#
loop_
_entity.id
_entity.type
_entity.pdbx_description
1 polymer ?
#
loop_
_entity_poly.entity_id
_entity_poly.type
_entity_poly.pdbx_seq_one_letter_code
_entity_poly.pdbx_strand_id
1 'polypeptide(L)'
;RGLGDVYKRQGHPFVTAEVTRKTLQELRLQAVKLFRRELATVAQELTVSAPAHPASESLTHRIDELAKSLGEEGKYILGRNPEEPWRAFGYLLRARLENEDAVTVEQLEADLELMNDSLVAIGAKRLAGRVVQPVIRKLKTFGLHLAELDVRQNSEFHDKAMSQLLQAASVEDGENFGDWPEEKRVAFLSEELESPRPFLHPDQSAGSEADAVRSCYQVLDEQRRKRGEGLGSLIVSMTRQL
;
A
#
# COMPACT_ATOMS: atom_id res chain seq x y z
N ARG A 1 24.23 11.86 18.19
CA ARG A 1 22.77 11.59 18.33
C ARG A 1 22.37 10.84 17.08
N GLY A 2 22.12 9.52 17.22
CA GLY A 2 22.00 8.62 16.10
C GLY A 2 20.66 8.73 15.39
N LEU A 3 20.68 8.56 14.09
CA LEU A 3 19.51 8.43 13.21
C LEU A 3 18.54 7.26 13.59
N GLY A 4 18.87 6.50 14.64
CA GLY A 4 18.07 5.38 15.12
C GLY A 4 16.77 5.73 15.84
N ASP A 5 16.57 6.99 16.28
CA ASP A 5 15.39 7.38 17.06
C ASP A 5 14.21 7.87 16.21
N VAL A 6 14.41 8.10 14.92
CA VAL A 6 13.37 8.67 14.04
C VAL A 6 12.31 7.62 13.66
N TYR A 7 12.63 6.33 13.76
CA TYR A 7 11.74 5.23 13.34
C TYR A 7 11.13 4.42 14.49
N LYS A 8 11.37 4.81 15.76
CA LYS A 8 10.83 4.07 16.91
C LYS A 8 9.51 4.68 17.37
N ARG A 9 8.41 4.02 17.08
CA ARG A 9 7.08 4.32 17.66
C ARG A 9 6.99 4.06 19.17
N GLN A 10 8.05 3.58 19.80
CA GLN A 10 8.06 3.29 21.23
C GLN A 10 7.88 4.57 22.02
N GLY A 11 6.67 4.82 22.51
CA GLY A 11 6.37 5.86 23.46
C GLY A 11 6.53 7.30 22.96
N HIS A 12 6.63 7.55 21.65
CA HIS A 12 6.70 8.91 21.13
C HIS A 12 5.28 9.49 21.00
N PRO A 13 4.90 10.49 21.81
CA PRO A 13 3.52 10.99 21.90
C PRO A 13 2.99 11.58 20.57
N PHE A 14 3.87 11.85 19.61
CA PHE A 14 3.52 12.45 18.31
C PHE A 14 3.28 11.44 17.19
N VAL A 15 3.52 10.14 17.39
CA VAL A 15 3.23 9.11 16.39
C VAL A 15 1.86 8.50 16.66
N THR A 16 0.83 9.25 16.29
CA THR A 16 -0.56 8.86 16.43
C THR A 16 -1.05 8.02 15.22
N ALA A 17 -2.21 7.40 15.36
CA ALA A 17 -2.91 6.72 14.26
C ALA A 17 -3.13 7.66 13.05
N GLU A 18 -3.49 8.92 13.31
CA GLU A 18 -3.67 9.93 12.27
C GLU A 18 -2.37 10.23 11.50
N VAL A 19 -1.25 10.38 12.21
CA VAL A 19 0.07 10.58 11.59
C VAL A 19 0.43 9.38 10.71
N THR A 20 0.12 8.16 11.15
CA THR A 20 0.36 6.95 10.34
C THR A 20 -0.47 6.96 9.07
N ARG A 21 -1.77 7.26 9.20
CA ARG A 21 -2.67 7.35 8.04
C ARG A 21 -2.18 8.38 7.03
N LYS A 22 -1.84 9.58 7.50
CA LYS A 22 -1.28 10.65 6.66
C LYS A 22 0.04 10.24 6.00
N THR A 23 0.92 9.58 6.73
CA THR A 23 2.22 9.12 6.18
C THR A 23 2.01 8.10 5.06
N LEU A 24 1.14 7.10 5.26
CA LEU A 24 0.82 6.11 4.23
C LEU A 24 0.20 6.77 2.98
N GLN A 25 -0.70 7.73 3.17
CA GLN A 25 -1.30 8.49 2.08
C GLN A 25 -0.26 9.32 1.32
N GLU A 26 0.63 10.02 2.03
CA GLU A 26 1.68 10.83 1.41
C GLU A 26 2.69 9.98 0.63
N LEU A 27 3.11 8.84 1.18
CA LEU A 27 3.98 7.89 0.48
C LEU A 27 3.34 7.42 -0.83
N ARG A 28 2.05 7.07 -0.80
CA ARG A 28 1.29 6.69 -1.99
C ARG A 28 1.24 7.82 -3.01
N LEU A 29 0.87 9.03 -2.58
CA LEU A 29 0.80 10.21 -3.44
C LEU A 29 2.13 10.48 -4.14
N GLN A 30 3.25 10.41 -3.40
CA GLN A 30 4.58 10.62 -3.98
C GLN A 30 4.98 9.50 -4.94
N ALA A 31 4.63 8.24 -4.65
CA ALA A 31 4.85 7.12 -5.56
C ALA A 31 4.09 7.33 -6.89
N VAL A 32 2.80 7.64 -6.81
CA VAL A 32 1.97 7.92 -7.99
C VAL A 32 2.54 9.08 -8.82
N LYS A 33 2.94 10.20 -8.19
CA LYS A 33 3.59 11.32 -8.89
C LYS A 33 4.87 10.89 -9.60
N LEU A 34 5.70 10.05 -8.96
CA LEU A 34 6.90 9.50 -9.55
C LEU A 34 6.57 8.69 -10.80
N PHE A 35 5.67 7.71 -10.69
CA PHE A 35 5.34 6.84 -11.83
C PHE A 35 4.62 7.58 -12.95
N ARG A 36 3.78 8.57 -12.66
CA ARG A 36 3.20 9.45 -13.70
C ARG A 36 4.28 10.19 -14.50
N ARG A 37 5.36 10.63 -13.87
CA ARG A 37 6.48 11.26 -14.54
C ARG A 37 7.27 10.25 -15.36
N GLU A 38 7.55 9.06 -14.83
CA GLU A 38 8.21 7.98 -15.55
C GLU A 38 7.42 7.56 -16.80
N LEU A 39 6.10 7.37 -16.68
CA LEU A 39 5.22 7.02 -17.79
C LEU A 39 5.13 8.13 -18.85
N ALA A 40 5.19 9.39 -18.46
CA ALA A 40 5.31 10.50 -19.43
C ALA A 40 6.60 10.41 -20.23
N THR A 41 7.72 10.09 -19.57
CA THR A 41 9.01 9.89 -20.25
C THR A 41 8.96 8.68 -21.18
N VAL A 42 8.40 7.55 -20.73
CA VAL A 42 8.17 6.36 -21.57
C VAL A 42 7.38 6.73 -22.83
N ALA A 43 6.25 7.43 -22.68
CA ALA A 43 5.41 7.86 -23.79
C ALA A 43 6.18 8.79 -24.77
N GLN A 44 7.00 9.68 -24.26
CA GLN A 44 7.81 10.59 -25.10
C GLN A 44 8.89 9.86 -25.90
N GLU A 45 9.50 8.82 -25.35
CA GLU A 45 10.57 8.07 -26.00
C GLU A 45 10.06 6.98 -26.96
N LEU A 46 8.81 6.52 -26.81
CA LEU A 46 8.22 5.47 -27.64
C LEU A 46 7.52 6.06 -28.87
N THR A 47 8.31 6.40 -29.89
CA THR A 47 7.83 7.00 -31.17
C THR A 47 7.75 5.97 -32.31
N VAL A 48 7.48 4.69 -31.98
CA VAL A 48 7.39 3.62 -32.96
C VAL A 48 6.06 3.69 -33.70
N SER A 49 6.12 3.76 -35.02
CA SER A 49 4.95 3.90 -35.90
C SER A 49 4.32 2.54 -36.21
N ALA A 50 3.01 2.40 -36.04
CA ALA A 50 2.24 1.19 -36.34
C ALA A 50 2.25 0.79 -37.81
N PRO A 51 2.20 1.72 -38.81
CA PRO A 51 2.37 1.37 -40.23
C PRO A 51 3.68 0.67 -40.56
N ALA A 52 4.76 0.99 -39.84
CA ALA A 52 6.06 0.35 -40.04
C ALA A 52 6.19 -0.95 -39.22
N HIS A 53 5.65 -0.95 -38.01
CA HIS A 53 5.72 -2.05 -37.06
C HIS A 53 4.38 -2.18 -36.33
N PRO A 54 3.48 -3.08 -36.78
CA PRO A 54 2.17 -3.25 -36.15
C PRO A 54 2.33 -3.75 -34.71
N ALA A 55 1.57 -3.15 -33.79
CA ALA A 55 1.50 -3.60 -32.41
C ALA A 55 0.80 -4.96 -32.31
N SER A 56 1.05 -5.73 -31.25
CA SER A 56 0.35 -6.97 -31.00
C SER A 56 -1.15 -6.75 -30.77
N GLU A 57 -1.98 -7.71 -31.15
CA GLU A 57 -3.44 -7.66 -30.93
C GLU A 57 -3.77 -7.45 -29.44
N SER A 58 -3.04 -8.11 -28.55
CA SER A 58 -3.21 -7.98 -27.11
C SER A 58 -2.96 -6.55 -26.61
N LEU A 59 -1.91 -5.88 -27.13
CA LEU A 59 -1.64 -4.48 -26.77
C LEU A 59 -2.74 -3.57 -27.32
N THR A 60 -3.16 -3.75 -28.57
CA THR A 60 -4.22 -2.96 -29.19
C THR A 60 -5.53 -3.10 -28.44
N HIS A 61 -5.92 -4.32 -28.10
CA HIS A 61 -7.11 -4.57 -27.29
C HIS A 61 -7.04 -3.87 -25.93
N ARG A 62 -5.89 -3.95 -25.25
CA ARG A 62 -5.69 -3.31 -23.95
C ARG A 62 -5.73 -1.77 -24.02
N ILE A 63 -5.20 -1.19 -25.09
CA ILE A 63 -5.30 0.24 -25.39
C ILE A 63 -6.78 0.66 -25.49
N ASP A 64 -7.58 -0.09 -26.26
CA ASP A 64 -9.00 0.20 -26.43
C ASP A 64 -9.80 0.10 -25.13
N GLU A 65 -9.51 -0.91 -24.30
CA GLU A 65 -10.13 -1.06 -22.98
C GLU A 65 -9.83 0.14 -22.08
N LEU A 66 -8.55 0.52 -21.98
CA LEU A 66 -8.14 1.67 -21.15
C LEU A 66 -8.73 2.98 -21.68
N ALA A 67 -8.70 3.19 -22.98
CA ALA A 67 -9.28 4.40 -23.58
C ALA A 67 -10.78 4.51 -23.31
N LYS A 68 -11.52 3.38 -23.40
CA LYS A 68 -12.94 3.33 -23.04
C LYS A 68 -13.16 3.67 -21.57
N SER A 69 -12.35 3.12 -20.67
CA SER A 69 -12.47 3.36 -19.23
C SER A 69 -12.21 4.82 -18.82
N LEU A 70 -11.35 5.52 -19.58
CA LEU A 70 -11.00 6.93 -19.39
C LEU A 70 -11.95 7.91 -20.11
N GLY A 71 -12.89 7.42 -20.89
CA GLY A 71 -13.92 8.24 -21.55
C GLY A 71 -13.34 9.27 -22.54
N GLU A 72 -13.66 10.54 -22.36
CA GLU A 72 -13.21 11.61 -23.27
C GLU A 72 -11.70 11.83 -23.24
N GLU A 73 -11.05 11.64 -22.09
CA GLU A 73 -9.59 11.73 -21.99
C GLU A 73 -8.91 10.62 -22.81
N GLY A 74 -9.43 9.38 -22.71
CA GLY A 74 -8.93 8.27 -23.52
C GLY A 74 -9.07 8.53 -25.02
N LYS A 75 -10.21 9.01 -25.49
CA LYS A 75 -10.43 9.42 -26.88
C LYS A 75 -9.44 10.52 -27.32
N TYR A 76 -9.22 11.51 -26.47
CA TYR A 76 -8.28 12.58 -26.74
C TYR A 76 -6.84 12.05 -26.90
N ILE A 77 -6.40 11.15 -26.01
CA ILE A 77 -5.06 10.53 -26.08
C ILE A 77 -4.90 9.74 -27.38
N LEU A 78 -5.88 8.92 -27.77
CA LEU A 78 -5.83 8.17 -29.04
C LEU A 78 -5.81 9.10 -30.25
N GLY A 79 -6.65 10.13 -30.26
CA GLY A 79 -6.69 11.11 -31.36
C GLY A 79 -5.39 11.89 -31.54
N ARG A 80 -4.59 12.05 -30.50
CA ARG A 80 -3.27 12.71 -30.55
C ARG A 80 -2.13 11.77 -30.97
N ASN A 81 -2.34 10.46 -30.93
CA ASN A 81 -1.30 9.45 -31.19
C ASN A 81 -1.85 8.33 -32.12
N PRO A 82 -2.44 8.65 -33.28
CA PRO A 82 -3.21 7.67 -34.07
C PRO A 82 -2.35 6.52 -34.63
N GLU A 83 -1.06 6.75 -34.84
CA GLU A 83 -0.13 5.79 -35.43
C GLU A 83 0.97 5.35 -34.45
N GLU A 84 0.89 5.74 -33.18
CA GLU A 84 1.93 5.48 -32.17
C GLU A 84 1.34 4.74 -30.95
N PRO A 85 1.00 3.45 -31.09
CA PRO A 85 0.26 2.71 -30.07
C PRO A 85 0.99 2.60 -28.72
N TRP A 86 2.31 2.43 -28.72
CA TRP A 86 3.08 2.36 -27.46
C TRP A 86 3.12 3.71 -26.73
N ARG A 87 3.20 4.82 -27.47
CA ARG A 87 3.08 6.18 -26.92
C ARG A 87 1.70 6.42 -26.35
N ALA A 88 0.65 6.10 -27.11
CA ALA A 88 -0.73 6.19 -26.66
C ALA A 88 -0.93 5.40 -25.36
N PHE A 89 -0.43 4.16 -25.31
CA PHE A 89 -0.52 3.31 -24.14
C PHE A 89 0.17 3.92 -22.92
N GLY A 90 1.38 4.47 -23.07
CA GLY A 90 2.09 5.17 -22.00
C GLY A 90 1.28 6.35 -21.42
N TYR A 91 0.63 7.15 -22.28
CA TYR A 91 -0.23 8.25 -21.83
C TYR A 91 -1.52 7.76 -21.17
N LEU A 92 -2.12 6.66 -21.65
CA LEU A 92 -3.30 6.06 -21.02
C LEU A 92 -2.97 5.52 -19.63
N LEU A 93 -1.84 4.83 -19.45
CA LEU A 93 -1.38 4.38 -18.14
C LEU A 93 -1.12 5.56 -17.19
N ARG A 94 -0.52 6.63 -17.70
CA ARG A 94 -0.30 7.85 -16.93
C ARG A 94 -1.63 8.49 -16.49
N ALA A 95 -2.61 8.61 -17.40
CA ALA A 95 -3.93 9.17 -17.12
C ALA A 95 -4.69 8.30 -16.09
N ARG A 96 -4.63 6.98 -16.23
CA ARG A 96 -5.24 6.05 -15.26
C ARG A 96 -4.73 6.25 -13.84
N LEU A 97 -3.45 6.62 -13.66
CA LEU A 97 -2.87 6.94 -12.35
C LEU A 97 -3.36 8.28 -11.77
N GLU A 98 -4.18 9.08 -12.45
CA GLU A 98 -4.81 10.26 -11.86
C GLU A 98 -5.88 9.89 -10.82
N ASN A 99 -6.55 8.78 -11.02
CA ASN A 99 -7.36 8.17 -9.98
C ASN A 99 -6.47 7.20 -9.17
N GLU A 100 -5.87 7.73 -8.10
CA GLU A 100 -4.91 7.01 -7.26
C GLU A 100 -5.45 5.68 -6.71
N ASP A 101 -6.77 5.58 -6.56
CA ASP A 101 -7.44 4.40 -6.02
C ASP A 101 -7.78 3.33 -7.08
N ALA A 102 -7.65 3.64 -8.35
CA ALA A 102 -8.08 2.76 -9.44
C ALA A 102 -7.01 1.75 -9.90
N VAL A 103 -5.75 1.85 -9.42
CA VAL A 103 -4.64 1.04 -9.94
C VAL A 103 -3.89 0.33 -8.83
N THR A 104 -3.72 -0.99 -8.97
CA THR A 104 -2.81 -1.79 -8.11
C THR A 104 -1.44 -1.93 -8.77
N VAL A 105 -0.43 -2.34 -7.97
CA VAL A 105 0.93 -2.62 -8.46
C VAL A 105 0.89 -3.70 -9.53
N GLU A 106 0.17 -4.79 -9.29
CA GLU A 106 0.07 -5.94 -10.19
C GLU A 106 -0.55 -5.55 -11.54
N GLN A 107 -1.57 -4.69 -11.53
CA GLN A 107 -2.20 -4.21 -12.76
C GLN A 107 -1.27 -3.34 -13.59
N LEU A 108 -0.54 -2.42 -12.94
CA LEU A 108 0.43 -1.57 -13.63
C LEU A 108 1.63 -2.37 -14.14
N GLU A 109 2.08 -3.35 -13.36
CA GLU A 109 3.15 -4.27 -13.78
C GLU A 109 2.75 -5.07 -15.01
N ALA A 110 1.55 -5.68 -15.00
CA ALA A 110 1.04 -6.44 -16.15
C ALA A 110 0.94 -5.57 -17.41
N ASP A 111 0.45 -4.35 -17.29
CA ASP A 111 0.36 -3.40 -18.40
C ASP A 111 1.76 -3.01 -18.95
N LEU A 112 2.75 -2.82 -18.07
CA LEU A 112 4.13 -2.52 -18.48
C LEU A 112 4.84 -3.72 -19.11
N GLU A 113 4.61 -4.94 -18.59
CA GLU A 113 5.14 -6.17 -19.19
C GLU A 113 4.51 -6.41 -20.57
N LEU A 114 3.21 -6.19 -20.74
CA LEU A 114 2.55 -6.24 -22.05
C LEU A 114 3.18 -5.26 -23.06
N MET A 115 3.46 -4.03 -22.62
CA MET A 115 4.17 -3.03 -23.43
C MET A 115 5.57 -3.52 -23.83
N ASN A 116 6.32 -4.03 -22.87
CA ASN A 116 7.66 -4.59 -23.08
C ASN A 116 7.65 -5.73 -24.11
N ASP A 117 6.77 -6.70 -23.92
CA ASP A 117 6.69 -7.89 -24.77
C ASP A 117 6.28 -7.55 -26.20
N SER A 118 5.35 -6.61 -26.36
CA SER A 118 4.95 -6.10 -27.68
C SER A 118 6.10 -5.42 -28.42
N LEU A 119 6.94 -4.64 -27.71
CA LEU A 119 8.16 -4.05 -28.30
C LEU A 119 9.20 -5.11 -28.67
N VAL A 120 9.39 -6.11 -27.84
CA VAL A 120 10.31 -7.23 -28.12
C VAL A 120 9.86 -8.01 -29.35
N ALA A 121 8.56 -8.26 -29.50
CA ALA A 121 7.99 -8.99 -30.63
C ALA A 121 8.28 -8.33 -31.98
N ILE A 122 8.32 -7.00 -32.05
CA ILE A 122 8.68 -6.26 -33.27
C ILE A 122 10.19 -6.07 -33.45
N GLY A 123 11.02 -6.74 -32.64
CA GLY A 123 12.50 -6.63 -32.70
C GLY A 123 13.08 -5.41 -31.94
N ALA A 124 12.28 -4.59 -31.28
CA ALA A 124 12.71 -3.39 -30.58
C ALA A 124 13.26 -3.66 -29.15
N LYS A 125 13.93 -4.81 -28.93
CA LYS A 125 14.45 -5.26 -27.62
C LYS A 125 15.31 -4.22 -26.90
N ARG A 126 16.16 -3.48 -27.64
CA ARG A 126 17.00 -2.43 -27.04
C ARG A 126 16.15 -1.27 -26.49
N LEU A 127 15.10 -0.90 -27.21
CA LEU A 127 14.18 0.17 -26.80
C LEU A 127 13.40 -0.26 -25.58
N ALA A 128 12.82 -1.46 -25.57
CA ALA A 128 12.15 -2.06 -24.41
C ALA A 128 13.05 -2.08 -23.18
N GLY A 129 14.29 -2.57 -23.33
CA GLY A 129 15.29 -2.66 -22.25
C GLY A 129 15.74 -1.30 -21.70
N ARG A 130 15.78 -0.25 -22.52
CA ARG A 130 16.19 1.10 -22.11
C ARG A 130 15.06 1.91 -21.51
N VAL A 131 13.84 1.80 -22.03
CA VAL A 131 12.74 2.69 -21.73
C VAL A 131 11.75 2.05 -20.74
N VAL A 132 11.30 0.82 -20.99
CA VAL A 132 10.23 0.18 -20.20
C VAL A 132 10.78 -0.59 -19.01
N GLN A 133 11.81 -1.41 -19.20
CA GLN A 133 12.38 -2.25 -18.14
C GLN A 133 12.85 -1.49 -16.89
N PRO A 134 13.42 -0.26 -16.96
CA PRO A 134 13.74 0.50 -15.77
C PRO A 134 12.52 0.87 -14.94
N VAL A 135 11.38 1.16 -15.58
CA VAL A 135 10.12 1.49 -14.89
C VAL A 135 9.55 0.26 -14.20
N ILE A 136 9.55 -0.90 -14.87
CA ILE A 136 9.15 -2.19 -14.28
C ILE A 136 10.00 -2.48 -13.03
N ARG A 137 11.33 -2.36 -13.11
CA ARG A 137 12.21 -2.58 -11.95
C ARG A 137 11.93 -1.62 -10.80
N LYS A 138 11.69 -0.33 -11.10
CA LYS A 138 11.29 0.65 -10.07
C LYS A 138 9.97 0.25 -9.42
N LEU A 139 8.98 -0.19 -10.20
CA LEU A 139 7.68 -0.61 -9.69
C LEU A 139 7.81 -1.84 -8.79
N LYS A 140 8.59 -2.85 -9.20
CA LYS A 140 8.88 -4.05 -8.39
C LYS A 140 9.62 -3.73 -7.09
N THR A 141 10.48 -2.69 -7.09
CA THR A 141 11.27 -2.32 -5.91
C THR A 141 10.51 -1.45 -4.93
N PHE A 142 9.75 -0.48 -5.41
CA PHE A 142 9.16 0.58 -4.60
C PHE A 142 7.64 0.50 -4.50
N GLY A 143 7.00 -0.36 -5.28
CA GLY A 143 5.55 -0.44 -5.38
C GLY A 143 4.93 0.93 -5.71
N LEU A 144 3.66 1.09 -5.37
CA LEU A 144 3.00 2.39 -5.37
C LEU A 144 2.94 3.01 -3.95
N HIS A 145 3.91 2.67 -3.10
CA HIS A 145 4.00 3.12 -1.69
C HIS A 145 5.39 3.62 -1.29
N LEU A 146 6.43 3.52 -2.15
CA LEU A 146 7.84 3.91 -1.99
C LEU A 146 8.58 3.16 -0.88
N ALA A 147 8.01 3.03 0.30
CA ALA A 147 8.59 2.35 1.45
C ALA A 147 7.50 1.73 2.32
N GLU A 148 7.78 0.55 2.87
CA GLU A 148 6.92 -0.08 3.86
C GLU A 148 7.10 0.57 5.22
N LEU A 149 5.99 0.78 5.93
CA LEU A 149 5.97 1.38 7.24
C LEU A 149 5.83 0.30 8.31
N ASP A 150 6.90 0.04 9.06
CA ASP A 150 6.85 -0.81 10.24
C ASP A 150 6.08 -0.14 11.38
N VAL A 151 5.24 -0.92 12.04
CA VAL A 151 4.55 -0.51 13.26
C VAL A 151 5.24 -1.17 14.45
N ARG A 152 5.75 -0.35 15.36
CA ARG A 152 6.47 -0.83 16.54
C ARG A 152 5.72 -0.44 17.81
N GLN A 153 5.52 -1.42 18.68
CA GLN A 153 4.87 -1.28 19.97
C GLN A 153 5.75 -1.87 21.08
N ASN A 154 5.48 -1.48 22.32
CA ASN A 154 6.12 -2.05 23.51
C ASN A 154 5.13 -3.01 24.18
N SER A 155 5.61 -4.18 24.65
CA SER A 155 4.77 -5.16 25.35
C SER A 155 4.11 -4.57 26.60
N GLU A 156 4.84 -3.79 27.40
CA GLU A 156 4.27 -3.14 28.59
C GLU A 156 3.12 -2.18 28.25
N PHE A 157 3.19 -1.51 27.09
CA PHE A 157 2.11 -0.65 26.63
C PHE A 157 0.87 -1.47 26.24
N HIS A 158 1.06 -2.67 25.68
CA HIS A 158 -0.02 -3.61 25.42
C HIS A 158 -0.61 -4.18 26.72
N ASP A 159 0.21 -4.49 27.72
CA ASP A 159 -0.30 -4.96 29.02
C ASP A 159 -1.20 -3.89 29.66
N LYS A 160 -0.77 -2.63 29.65
CA LYS A 160 -1.59 -1.49 30.13
C LYS A 160 -2.88 -1.33 29.34
N ALA A 161 -2.81 -1.44 28.02
CA ALA A 161 -3.98 -1.37 27.16
C ALA A 161 -4.98 -2.50 27.43
N MET A 162 -4.48 -3.72 27.64
CA MET A 162 -5.32 -4.85 28.03
C MET A 162 -5.96 -4.65 29.41
N SER A 163 -5.18 -4.19 30.40
CA SER A 163 -5.72 -3.86 31.73
C SER A 163 -6.89 -2.88 31.65
N GLN A 164 -6.73 -1.81 30.87
CA GLN A 164 -7.81 -0.83 30.65
C GLN A 164 -9.03 -1.42 29.94
N LEU A 165 -8.81 -2.24 28.91
CA LEU A 165 -9.90 -2.91 28.18
C LEU A 165 -10.68 -3.85 29.09
N LEU A 166 -10.00 -4.67 29.89
CA LEU A 166 -10.63 -5.64 30.79
C LEU A 166 -11.37 -4.95 31.95
N GLN A 167 -10.78 -3.86 32.49
CA GLN A 167 -11.44 -3.04 33.50
C GLN A 167 -12.73 -2.41 32.94
N ALA A 168 -12.68 -1.83 31.76
CA ALA A 168 -13.85 -1.23 31.12
C ALA A 168 -14.93 -2.27 30.75
N ALA A 169 -14.54 -3.52 30.48
CA ALA A 169 -15.42 -4.66 30.26
C ALA A 169 -15.95 -5.30 31.56
N SER A 170 -15.53 -4.78 32.71
CA SER A 170 -15.92 -5.33 34.04
C SER A 170 -15.49 -6.79 34.25
N VAL A 171 -14.32 -7.15 33.68
CA VAL A 171 -13.70 -8.46 33.94
C VAL A 171 -13.07 -8.44 35.33
N GLU A 172 -13.31 -9.48 36.13
CA GLU A 172 -12.78 -9.59 37.47
C GLU A 172 -11.26 -9.57 37.50
N ASP A 173 -10.67 -8.68 38.30
CA ASP A 173 -9.19 -8.47 38.39
C ASP A 173 -8.55 -8.05 37.07
N GLY A 174 -9.32 -7.54 36.09
CA GLY A 174 -8.86 -7.17 34.78
C GLY A 174 -7.89 -5.98 34.78
N GLU A 175 -8.01 -5.06 35.72
CA GLU A 175 -7.10 -3.93 35.92
C GLU A 175 -5.66 -4.35 36.23
N ASN A 176 -5.47 -5.56 36.79
CA ASN A 176 -4.19 -6.13 37.16
C ASN A 176 -3.66 -7.14 36.11
N PHE A 177 -4.19 -7.14 34.89
CA PHE A 177 -3.81 -8.10 33.83
C PHE A 177 -2.30 -8.21 33.61
N GLY A 178 -1.55 -7.11 33.69
CA GLY A 178 -0.09 -7.10 33.56
C GLY A 178 0.64 -7.91 34.63
N ASP A 179 0.03 -8.07 35.81
CA ASP A 179 0.59 -8.80 36.96
C ASP A 179 0.09 -10.24 37.05
N TRP A 180 -0.85 -10.65 36.18
CA TRP A 180 -1.33 -12.03 36.17
C TRP A 180 -0.20 -13.03 35.83
N PRO A 181 -0.20 -14.22 36.44
CA PRO A 181 0.64 -15.32 35.99
C PRO A 181 0.44 -15.61 34.51
N GLU A 182 1.50 -16.02 33.82
CA GLU A 182 1.47 -16.27 32.38
C GLU A 182 0.39 -17.27 31.99
N GLU A 183 0.31 -18.37 32.72
CA GLU A 183 -0.68 -19.44 32.49
C GLU A 183 -2.11 -18.88 32.54
N LYS A 184 -2.40 -17.97 33.49
CA LYS A 184 -3.71 -17.32 33.62
C LYS A 184 -3.97 -16.42 32.38
N ARG A 185 -2.97 -15.63 31.96
CA ARG A 185 -3.10 -14.75 30.79
C ARG A 185 -3.35 -15.54 29.51
N VAL A 186 -2.54 -16.59 29.27
CA VAL A 186 -2.66 -17.43 28.07
C VAL A 186 -4.02 -18.14 28.05
N ALA A 187 -4.45 -18.75 29.18
CA ALA A 187 -5.74 -19.42 29.26
C ALA A 187 -6.90 -18.47 28.98
N PHE A 188 -6.89 -17.30 29.61
CA PHE A 188 -7.92 -16.28 29.41
C PHE A 188 -7.97 -15.79 27.96
N LEU A 189 -6.82 -15.41 27.38
CA LEU A 189 -6.76 -14.91 26.01
C LEU A 189 -7.15 -16.00 25.00
N SER A 190 -6.78 -17.26 25.22
CA SER A 190 -7.18 -18.36 24.35
C SER A 190 -8.69 -18.57 24.33
N GLU A 191 -9.34 -18.51 25.50
CA GLU A 191 -10.79 -18.61 25.61
C GLU A 191 -11.51 -17.43 24.91
N GLU A 192 -11.02 -16.21 25.13
CA GLU A 192 -11.63 -15.02 24.54
C GLU A 192 -11.44 -14.94 23.02
N LEU A 193 -10.34 -15.48 22.47
CA LEU A 193 -10.13 -15.55 21.03
C LEU A 193 -11.07 -16.53 20.32
N GLU A 194 -11.65 -17.50 21.03
CA GLU A 194 -12.69 -18.38 20.49
C GLU A 194 -14.06 -17.68 20.43
N SER A 195 -14.23 -16.62 21.20
CA SER A 195 -15.49 -15.85 21.27
C SER A 195 -15.55 -14.80 20.13
N PRO A 196 -16.62 -14.77 19.32
CA PRO A 196 -16.77 -13.74 18.28
C PRO A 196 -17.16 -12.36 18.83
N ARG A 197 -17.47 -12.24 20.14
CA ARG A 197 -17.88 -10.99 20.76
C ARG A 197 -16.67 -10.10 21.08
N PRO A 198 -16.73 -8.79 20.82
CA PRO A 198 -15.71 -7.87 21.31
C PRO A 198 -15.89 -7.62 22.82
N PHE A 199 -14.82 -7.28 23.54
CA PHE A 199 -14.86 -6.89 24.94
C PHE A 199 -15.73 -5.65 25.19
N LEU A 200 -15.67 -4.68 24.26
CA LEU A 200 -16.39 -3.41 24.37
C LEU A 200 -16.99 -3.04 23.01
N HIS A 201 -18.02 -2.19 23.06
CA HIS A 201 -18.51 -1.57 21.83
C HIS A 201 -17.37 -0.79 21.13
N PRO A 202 -17.26 -0.85 19.81
CA PRO A 202 -16.17 -0.19 19.06
C PRO A 202 -15.98 1.30 19.38
N ASP A 203 -17.06 2.02 19.64
CA ASP A 203 -17.05 3.46 19.93
C ASP A 203 -16.87 3.82 21.41
N GLN A 204 -16.80 2.81 22.30
CA GLN A 204 -16.61 3.04 23.72
C GLN A 204 -15.13 3.22 24.05
N SER A 205 -14.76 4.32 24.70
CA SER A 205 -13.41 4.52 25.24
C SER A 205 -13.15 3.54 26.40
N ALA A 206 -11.94 2.98 26.40
CA ALA A 206 -11.48 2.08 27.48
C ALA A 206 -10.35 2.70 28.31
N GLY A 207 -9.78 3.80 27.87
CA GLY A 207 -8.64 4.48 28.49
C GLY A 207 -7.58 4.86 27.45
N SER A 208 -6.61 5.67 27.86
CA SER A 208 -5.65 6.30 26.94
C SER A 208 -4.78 5.31 26.17
N GLU A 209 -4.27 4.29 26.83
CA GLU A 209 -3.41 3.27 26.23
C GLU A 209 -4.21 2.32 25.34
N ALA A 210 -5.38 1.88 25.84
CA ALA A 210 -6.29 1.01 25.09
C ALA A 210 -6.78 1.70 23.79
N ASP A 211 -7.22 2.94 23.89
CA ASP A 211 -7.70 3.71 22.73
C ASP A 211 -6.59 3.99 21.72
N ALA A 212 -5.36 4.25 22.20
CA ALA A 212 -4.19 4.44 21.33
C ALA A 212 -3.84 3.15 20.56
N VAL A 213 -3.84 1.99 21.23
CA VAL A 213 -3.58 0.69 20.58
C VAL A 213 -4.69 0.37 19.58
N ARG A 214 -5.96 0.48 19.97
CA ARG A 214 -7.11 0.24 19.09
C ARG A 214 -7.07 1.11 17.85
N SER A 215 -6.83 2.42 18.00
CA SER A 215 -6.74 3.35 16.87
C SER A 215 -5.60 3.00 15.92
N CYS A 216 -4.49 2.49 16.44
CA CYS A 216 -3.39 1.97 15.61
C CYS A 216 -3.84 0.78 14.77
N TYR A 217 -4.44 -0.24 15.40
CA TYR A 217 -4.92 -1.42 14.69
C TYR A 217 -6.02 -1.10 13.68
N GLN A 218 -6.89 -0.13 13.99
CA GLN A 218 -7.90 0.35 13.03
C GLN A 218 -7.27 0.89 11.75
N VAL A 219 -6.21 1.70 11.85
CA VAL A 219 -5.50 2.22 10.67
C VAL A 219 -4.86 1.10 9.86
N LEU A 220 -4.28 0.09 10.53
CA LEU A 220 -3.70 -1.07 9.86
C LEU A 220 -4.78 -1.89 9.11
N ASP A 221 -5.93 -2.12 9.74
CA ASP A 221 -7.04 -2.84 9.14
C ASP A 221 -7.65 -2.05 7.97
N GLU A 222 -7.85 -0.74 8.11
CA GLU A 222 -8.27 0.15 7.02
C GLU A 222 -7.34 0.05 5.81
N GLN A 223 -6.03 0.11 6.04
CA GLN A 223 -5.04 0.03 4.97
C GLN A 223 -5.01 -1.35 4.32
N ARG A 224 -5.09 -2.42 5.13
CA ARG A 224 -5.15 -3.80 4.64
C ARG A 224 -6.38 -4.05 3.76
N ARG A 225 -7.55 -3.55 4.18
CA ARG A 225 -8.80 -3.69 3.41
C ARG A 225 -8.77 -2.90 2.11
N LYS A 226 -8.10 -1.75 2.10
CA LYS A 226 -7.98 -0.95 0.88
C LYS A 226 -7.08 -1.62 -0.16
N ARG A 227 -5.84 -2.02 0.24
CA ARG A 227 -4.83 -2.50 -0.70
C ARG A 227 -3.76 -3.38 -0.10
N GLY A 228 -3.52 -3.32 1.20
CA GLY A 228 -2.41 -3.98 1.87
C GLY A 228 -1.02 -3.38 1.60
N GLU A 229 -0.90 -2.49 0.61
CA GLU A 229 0.37 -1.90 0.21
C GLU A 229 0.90 -0.91 1.25
N GLY A 230 2.23 -0.85 1.43
CA GLY A 230 2.92 0.09 2.29
C GLY A 230 2.92 -0.26 3.77
N LEU A 231 2.32 -1.40 4.16
CA LEU A 231 2.43 -1.95 5.51
C LEU A 231 3.60 -2.91 5.56
N GLY A 232 4.55 -2.63 6.45
CA GLY A 232 5.64 -3.52 6.81
C GLY A 232 5.25 -4.45 7.95
N SER A 233 6.19 -4.68 8.87
CA SER A 233 6.02 -5.58 10.00
C SER A 233 5.39 -4.91 11.21
N LEU A 234 4.56 -5.64 11.96
CA LEU A 234 4.20 -5.28 13.32
C LEU A 234 5.24 -5.88 14.27
N ILE A 235 5.97 -5.02 14.96
CA ILE A 235 7.08 -5.41 15.84
C ILE A 235 6.70 -5.05 17.27
N VAL A 236 6.56 -6.06 18.13
CA VAL A 236 6.39 -5.85 19.57
C VAL A 236 7.74 -6.09 20.25
N SER A 237 8.25 -5.05 20.91
CA SER A 237 9.54 -5.12 21.60
C SER A 237 9.37 -5.45 23.08
N MET A 238 10.44 -5.93 23.70
CA MET A 238 10.52 -6.28 25.13
C MET A 238 9.51 -7.35 25.53
N THR A 239 9.18 -8.24 24.63
CA THR A 239 8.39 -9.44 24.94
C THR A 239 9.19 -10.32 25.90
N ARG A 240 8.55 -10.73 26.99
CA ARG A 240 9.21 -11.52 28.05
C ARG A 240 9.25 -13.00 27.70
N GLN A 241 8.25 -13.49 26.93
CA GLN A 241 8.15 -14.86 26.43
C GLN A 241 7.37 -14.88 25.11
N LEU A 242 7.51 -15.96 24.37
CA LEU A 242 6.74 -16.25 23.16
C LEU A 242 5.42 -16.91 23.51
#